data_c65380e6dcf92e73b37cce1e1657fa03
#
_entry.id   c65380e6dcf92e73b37cce1e1657fa03
#
_cell.length_a   1.000
_cell.length_b   1.000
_cell.length_c   1.000
_cell.angle_alpha   90.00
_cell.angle_beta   90.00
_cell.angle_gamma   90.00
#
_symmetry.space_group_name_H-M   'P 1'
#
loop_
_entity.id
_entity.type
_entity.pdbx_description
1 polymer ?
#
loop_
_entity_poly.entity_id
_entity_poly.type
_entity_poly.pdbx_seq_one_letter_code
_entity_poly.pdbx_strand_id
1 'polypeptide(L)'
;AVIRHAHPAAIDRLAADFPDLSIVAAHPGWPWTEEMIAVALHKGNVSWELSGWAPGYFPDSLKRDIKGRLKDKIMFGSDYPSIAYERLFREWRELGYPDALMEQIFHGNAERILGL
;
A
#
# COMPACT_ATOMS: atom_id res chain seq x y z
N ALA A 1 -1.93 -7.84 -21.65
CA ALA A 1 -2.62 -8.18 -20.39
C ALA A 1 -4.00 -7.50 -20.36
N VAL A 2 -4.95 -8.11 -19.64
CA VAL A 2 -6.31 -7.56 -19.48
C VAL A 2 -6.39 -6.87 -18.12
N ILE A 3 -6.67 -5.57 -18.12
CA ILE A 3 -6.62 -4.71 -16.92
C ILE A 3 -7.55 -5.22 -15.80
N ARG A 4 -8.68 -5.83 -16.11
CA ARG A 4 -9.62 -6.35 -15.10
C ARG A 4 -8.98 -7.37 -14.13
N HIS A 5 -7.88 -8.02 -14.53
CA HIS A 5 -7.17 -8.96 -13.67
C HIS A 5 -6.40 -8.27 -12.53
N ALA A 6 -6.25 -6.95 -12.59
CA ALA A 6 -5.68 -6.14 -11.51
C ALA A 6 -6.76 -5.61 -10.54
N HIS A 7 -8.03 -5.97 -10.72
CA HIS A 7 -9.11 -5.50 -9.87
C HIS A 7 -8.99 -6.08 -8.45
N PRO A 8 -9.13 -5.25 -7.40
CA PRO A 8 -8.97 -5.68 -5.99
C PRO A 8 -9.93 -6.77 -5.52
N ALA A 9 -11.03 -7.00 -6.22
CA ALA A 9 -11.98 -8.08 -5.90
C ALA A 9 -11.32 -9.47 -5.85
N ALA A 10 -10.25 -9.70 -6.61
CA ALA A 10 -9.50 -10.95 -6.55
C ALA A 10 -8.76 -11.10 -5.22
N ILE A 11 -8.20 -10.01 -4.70
CA ILE A 11 -7.54 -9.98 -3.37
C ILE A 11 -8.57 -10.17 -2.26
N ASP A 12 -9.71 -9.50 -2.37
CA ASP A 12 -10.82 -9.64 -1.42
C ASP A 12 -11.28 -11.12 -1.31
N ARG A 13 -11.46 -11.77 -2.45
CA ARG A 13 -11.85 -13.19 -2.48
C ARG A 13 -10.77 -14.09 -1.89
N LEU A 14 -9.51 -13.89 -2.29
CA LEU A 14 -8.39 -14.68 -1.77
C LEU A 14 -8.27 -14.55 -0.25
N ALA A 15 -8.38 -13.32 0.26
CA ALA A 15 -8.29 -13.06 1.68
C ALA A 15 -9.44 -13.71 2.49
N ALA A 16 -10.64 -13.76 1.90
CA ALA A 16 -11.79 -14.41 2.52
C ALA A 16 -11.66 -15.93 2.53
N ASP A 17 -11.16 -16.51 1.43
CA ASP A 17 -11.00 -17.97 1.30
C ASP A 17 -9.83 -18.51 2.15
N PHE A 18 -8.82 -17.68 2.43
CA PHE A 18 -7.62 -18.04 3.20
C PHE A 18 -7.37 -17.03 4.35
N PRO A 19 -8.20 -17.04 5.40
CA PRO A 19 -8.14 -16.02 6.46
C PRO A 19 -6.84 -16.03 7.26
N ASP A 20 -6.13 -17.15 7.30
CA ASP A 20 -4.86 -17.28 8.01
C ASP A 20 -3.63 -16.91 7.14
N LEU A 21 -3.85 -16.63 5.84
CA LEU A 21 -2.81 -16.23 4.93
C LEU A 21 -2.54 -14.72 5.05
N SER A 22 -1.31 -14.35 5.35
CA SER A 22 -0.89 -12.95 5.26
C SER A 22 -0.67 -12.56 3.81
N ILE A 23 -1.42 -11.58 3.34
CA ILE A 23 -1.41 -11.13 1.94
C ILE A 23 -0.86 -9.71 1.89
N VAL A 24 0.12 -9.49 1.02
CA VAL A 24 0.63 -8.14 0.70
C VAL A 24 0.21 -7.81 -0.72
N ALA A 25 -0.71 -6.85 -0.85
CA ALA A 25 -1.09 -6.32 -2.15
C ALA A 25 -0.05 -5.31 -2.63
N ALA A 26 0.27 -5.33 -3.92
CA ALA A 26 1.23 -4.42 -4.53
C ALA A 26 0.53 -3.34 -5.36
N HIS A 27 1.10 -2.13 -5.35
CA HIS A 27 0.69 -0.97 -6.13
C HIS A 27 -0.64 -0.33 -5.70
N PRO A 28 -0.89 0.96 -6.04
CA PRO A 28 -2.12 1.66 -5.64
C PRO A 28 -3.43 1.14 -6.25
N GLY A 29 -3.36 0.20 -7.21
CA GLY A 29 -4.56 -0.45 -7.75
C GLY A 29 -5.36 0.39 -8.74
N TRP A 30 -4.72 1.38 -9.37
CA TRP A 30 -5.39 2.23 -10.36
C TRP A 30 -6.08 1.39 -11.47
N PRO A 31 -7.32 1.72 -11.90
CA PRO A 31 -8.13 2.87 -11.47
C PRO A 31 -9.00 2.58 -10.22
N TRP A 32 -8.85 1.44 -9.56
CA TRP A 32 -9.69 0.97 -8.45
C TRP A 32 -9.08 1.21 -7.07
N THR A 33 -8.37 2.32 -6.89
CA THR A 33 -7.70 2.62 -5.60
C THR A 33 -8.70 2.69 -4.44
N GLU A 34 -9.91 3.23 -4.67
CA GLU A 34 -10.97 3.29 -3.65
C GLU A 34 -11.42 1.88 -3.21
N GLU A 35 -11.60 0.96 -4.16
CA GLU A 35 -11.93 -0.43 -3.86
C GLU A 35 -10.80 -1.11 -3.11
N MET A 36 -9.54 -0.83 -3.46
CA MET A 36 -8.40 -1.38 -2.74
C MET A 36 -8.34 -0.86 -1.29
N ILE A 37 -8.64 0.41 -1.06
CA ILE A 37 -8.80 0.98 0.29
C ILE A 37 -9.84 0.17 1.07
N ALA A 38 -11.00 -0.08 0.47
CA ALA A 38 -12.08 -0.85 1.10
C ALA A 38 -11.63 -2.27 1.44
N VAL A 39 -10.94 -2.96 0.54
CA VAL A 39 -10.41 -4.31 0.79
C VAL A 39 -9.40 -4.31 1.94
N ALA A 40 -8.44 -3.38 1.92
CA ALA A 40 -7.42 -3.29 2.96
C ALA A 40 -8.01 -2.96 4.34
N LEU A 41 -9.09 -2.19 4.40
CA LEU A 41 -9.81 -1.90 5.64
C LEU A 41 -10.64 -3.09 6.12
N HIS A 42 -11.29 -3.78 5.21
CA HIS A 42 -12.21 -4.88 5.53
C HIS A 42 -11.49 -6.17 5.92
N LYS A 43 -10.36 -6.47 5.27
CA LYS A 43 -9.63 -7.73 5.48
C LYS A 43 -8.47 -7.54 6.45
N GLY A 44 -8.56 -8.19 7.61
CA GLY A 44 -7.52 -8.14 8.64
C GLY A 44 -6.17 -8.71 8.18
N ASN A 45 -6.20 -9.65 7.24
CA ASN A 45 -5.03 -10.35 6.72
C ASN A 45 -4.43 -9.73 5.44
N VAL A 46 -4.92 -8.58 5.00
CA VAL A 46 -4.39 -7.85 3.84
C VAL A 46 -3.59 -6.63 4.30
N SER A 47 -2.35 -6.54 3.86
CA SER A 47 -1.48 -5.35 3.95
C SER A 47 -1.19 -4.83 2.55
N TRP A 48 -0.65 -3.62 2.42
CA TRP A 48 -0.59 -2.94 1.14
C TRP A 48 0.72 -2.19 0.94
N GLU A 49 1.50 -2.54 -0.07
CA GLU A 49 2.70 -1.81 -0.43
C GLU A 49 2.44 -0.92 -1.65
N LEU A 50 2.96 0.30 -1.61
CA LEU A 50 2.58 1.37 -2.54
C LEU A 50 3.68 1.67 -3.57
N SER A 51 4.33 0.63 -4.08
CA SER A 51 5.29 0.77 -5.19
C SER A 51 4.61 1.04 -6.53
N GLY A 52 5.40 1.30 -7.54
CA GLY A 52 4.94 1.47 -8.91
C GLY A 52 4.33 2.83 -9.25
N TRP A 53 4.03 3.66 -8.24
CA TRP A 53 3.52 5.02 -8.40
C TRP A 53 4.32 6.00 -7.55
N ALA A 54 4.64 7.15 -8.13
CA ALA A 54 5.23 8.23 -7.35
C ALA A 54 4.18 8.83 -6.40
N PRO A 55 4.53 9.09 -5.13
CA PRO A 55 3.58 9.58 -4.12
C PRO A 55 2.79 10.83 -4.50
N GLY A 56 3.35 11.69 -5.35
CA GLY A 56 2.64 12.86 -5.85
C GLY A 56 1.34 12.53 -6.61
N TYR A 57 1.23 11.33 -7.15
CA TYR A 57 0.04 10.86 -7.87
C TYR A 57 -0.97 10.11 -7.00
N PHE A 58 -0.69 9.90 -5.73
CA PHE A 58 -1.66 9.24 -4.85
C PHE A 58 -2.94 10.05 -4.74
N PRO A 59 -4.13 9.42 -4.86
CA PRO A 59 -5.40 10.12 -4.61
C PRO A 59 -5.46 10.68 -3.20
N ASP A 60 -6.20 11.76 -3.00
CA ASP A 60 -6.37 12.39 -1.68
C ASP A 60 -6.96 11.44 -0.64
N SER A 61 -7.88 10.57 -1.05
CA SER A 61 -8.43 9.50 -0.20
C SER A 61 -7.36 8.58 0.35
N LEU A 62 -6.41 8.14 -0.51
CA LEU A 62 -5.30 7.31 -0.10
C LEU A 62 -4.35 8.07 0.83
N LYS A 63 -3.97 9.29 0.49
CA LYS A 63 -3.11 10.13 1.34
C LYS A 63 -3.67 10.30 2.75
N ARG A 64 -4.99 10.47 2.86
CA ARG A 64 -5.68 10.57 4.15
C ARG A 64 -5.62 9.25 4.92
N ASP A 65 -5.86 8.13 4.28
CA ASP A 65 -5.92 6.83 4.94
C ASP A 65 -4.54 6.28 5.31
N ILE A 66 -3.49 6.64 4.58
CA ILE A 66 -2.09 6.31 4.95
C ILE A 66 -1.76 6.80 6.36
N LYS A 67 -2.15 8.04 6.70
CA LYS A 67 -1.89 8.61 8.03
C LYS A 67 -2.99 8.31 9.07
N GLY A 68 -4.04 7.62 8.67
CA GLY A 68 -5.19 7.33 9.51
C GLY A 68 -5.46 5.83 9.61
N ARG A 69 -6.51 5.38 8.94
CA ARG A 69 -7.05 4.02 9.09
C ARG A 69 -6.13 2.92 8.60
N LEU A 70 -5.23 3.20 7.66
CA LEU A 70 -4.32 2.21 7.06
C LEU A 70 -2.88 2.32 7.56
N LYS A 71 -2.58 3.17 8.53
CA LYS A 71 -1.20 3.46 8.98
C LYS A 71 -0.38 2.23 9.35
N ASP A 72 -1.02 1.19 9.87
CA ASP A 72 -0.35 -0.04 10.31
C ASP A 72 -0.27 -1.11 9.20
N LYS A 73 -0.81 -0.83 8.02
CA LYS A 73 -0.88 -1.78 6.91
C LYS A 73 -0.10 -1.35 5.68
N ILE A 74 0.27 -0.07 5.60
CA ILE A 74 0.97 0.50 4.45
C ILE A 74 2.47 0.23 4.56
N MET A 75 3.06 -0.19 3.44
CA MET A 75 4.50 -0.40 3.33
C MET A 75 5.06 0.36 2.14
N PHE A 76 6.28 0.87 2.30
CA PHE A 76 7.05 1.44 1.21
C PHE A 76 7.51 0.33 0.26
N GLY A 77 7.42 0.61 -1.03
CA GLY A 77 8.03 -0.18 -2.09
C GLY A 77 8.54 0.75 -3.19
N SER A 78 9.56 0.35 -3.92
CA SER A 78 10.16 1.17 -4.98
C SER A 78 9.70 0.80 -6.38
N ASP A 79 9.46 -0.46 -6.64
CA ASP A 79 9.30 -1.00 -7.99
C ASP A 79 10.48 -0.63 -8.90
N TYR A 80 11.69 -0.59 -8.30
CA TYR A 80 12.92 -0.29 -9.05
C TYR A 80 13.11 -1.28 -10.22
N PRO A 81 13.50 -0.83 -11.43
CA PRO A 81 13.97 0.51 -11.76
C PRO A 81 12.91 1.48 -12.32
N SER A 82 11.61 1.18 -12.17
CA SER A 82 10.53 1.99 -12.75
C SER A 82 10.54 3.44 -12.25
N ILE A 83 10.88 3.65 -10.97
CA ILE A 83 11.02 4.98 -10.37
C ILE A 83 12.32 5.04 -9.58
N ALA A 84 13.08 6.13 -9.75
CA ALA A 84 14.33 6.33 -9.02
C ALA A 84 14.08 6.55 -7.53
N TYR A 85 14.93 5.97 -6.67
CA TYR A 85 14.82 6.09 -5.21
C TYR A 85 14.83 7.55 -4.73
N GLU A 86 15.67 8.40 -5.31
CA GLU A 86 15.77 9.82 -4.95
C GLU A 86 14.43 10.53 -5.13
N ARG A 87 13.73 10.23 -6.22
CA ARG A 87 12.39 10.76 -6.47
C ARG A 87 11.39 10.27 -5.45
N LEU A 88 11.39 8.97 -5.17
CA LEU A 88 10.47 8.36 -4.21
C LEU A 88 10.66 8.96 -2.81
N PHE A 89 11.89 9.00 -2.31
CA PHE A 89 12.17 9.56 -0.98
C PHE A 89 11.80 11.04 -0.88
N ARG A 90 12.05 11.82 -1.93
CA ARG A 90 11.64 13.22 -1.98
C ARG A 90 10.13 13.37 -1.91
N GLU A 91 9.39 12.67 -2.76
CA GLU A 91 7.93 12.79 -2.83
C GLU A 91 7.24 12.24 -1.58
N TRP A 92 7.75 11.16 -0.98
CA TRP A 92 7.25 10.70 0.32
C TRP A 92 7.44 11.76 1.42
N ARG A 93 8.60 12.41 1.48
CA ARG A 93 8.83 13.52 2.42
C ARG A 93 7.91 14.71 2.18
N GLU A 94 7.63 15.02 0.93
CA GLU A 94 6.72 16.11 0.55
C GLU A 94 5.27 15.89 1.00
N LEU A 95 4.87 14.64 1.30
CA LEU A 95 3.55 14.36 1.89
C LEU A 95 3.39 14.93 3.30
N GLY A 96 4.48 15.22 4.01
CA GLY A 96 4.46 15.89 5.31
C GLY A 96 3.99 15.04 6.47
N TYR A 97 4.09 13.72 6.38
CA TYR A 97 3.72 12.82 7.47
C TYR A 97 4.71 12.92 8.65
N PRO A 98 4.26 12.67 9.90
CA PRO A 98 5.16 12.63 11.05
C PRO A 98 6.27 11.58 10.89
N ASP A 99 7.44 11.84 11.48
CA ASP A 99 8.61 10.95 11.39
C ASP A 99 8.29 9.54 11.86
N ALA A 100 7.56 9.38 12.97
CA ALA A 100 7.17 8.06 13.47
C ALA A 100 6.32 7.27 12.47
N LEU A 101 5.43 7.93 11.72
CA LEU A 101 4.65 7.30 10.67
C LEU A 101 5.54 6.93 9.47
N MET A 102 6.48 7.78 9.10
CA MET A 102 7.43 7.50 8.02
C MET A 102 8.28 6.27 8.35
N GLU A 103 8.76 6.13 9.59
CA GLU A 103 9.48 4.93 10.03
C GLU A 103 8.62 3.67 9.91
N GLN A 104 7.35 3.73 10.33
CA GLN A 104 6.42 2.61 10.16
C GLN A 104 6.28 2.19 8.70
N ILE A 105 6.07 3.16 7.80
CA ILE A 105 5.84 2.91 6.38
C ILE A 105 7.11 2.36 5.71
N PHE A 106 8.27 2.94 6.03
CA PHE A 106 9.53 2.60 5.37
C PHE A 106 10.13 1.26 5.83
N HIS A 107 9.86 0.82 7.06
CA HIS A 107 10.37 -0.47 7.53
C HIS A 107 9.53 -1.15 8.62
N GLY A 108 8.99 -0.43 9.60
CA GLY A 108 8.37 -1.04 10.77
C GLY A 108 7.19 -1.95 10.46
N ASN A 109 6.30 -1.53 9.56
CA ASN A 109 5.17 -2.37 9.14
C ASN A 109 5.65 -3.63 8.38
N ALA A 110 6.63 -3.48 7.50
CA ALA A 110 7.20 -4.62 6.77
C ALA A 110 7.87 -5.62 7.72
N GLU A 111 8.66 -5.15 8.68
CA GLU A 111 9.28 -6.00 9.69
C GLU A 111 8.25 -6.83 10.45
N ARG A 112 7.18 -6.20 10.93
CA ARG A 112 6.11 -6.87 11.67
C ARG A 112 5.32 -7.84 10.79
N ILE A 113 4.92 -7.42 9.59
CA ILE A 113 4.07 -8.21 8.69
C ILE A 113 4.83 -9.41 8.12
N LEU A 114 6.11 -9.25 7.81
CA LEU A 114 6.96 -10.30 7.26
C LEU A 114 7.66 -11.14 8.33
N GLY A 115 7.54 -10.78 9.59
CA GLY A 115 8.16 -11.52 10.71
C GLY A 115 9.67 -11.37 10.78
N LEU A 116 10.18 -10.21 10.43
CA LEU A 116 11.62 -9.93 10.44
C LEU A 116 12.11 -9.42 11.78
#